data_3e85a9a6f71da9aa6f6e0b1999650afe
#
_entry.id   3e85a9a6f71da9aa6f6e0b1999650afe
#
_cell.length_a   1.000
_cell.length_b   1.000
_cell.length_c   1.000
_cell.angle_alpha   90.00
_cell.angle_beta   90.00
_cell.angle_gamma   90.00
#
_symmetry.space_group_name_H-M   'P 1'
#
loop_
_entity.id
_entity.type
_entity.pdbx_description
1 polymer ?
#
loop_
_entity_poly.entity_id
_entity_poly.type
_entity_poly.pdbx_seq_one_letter_code
_entity_poly.pdbx_strand_id
1 'polypeptide(L)'
;LIHENGLLTLWGPLTSEIYPKYPDWVTFEKDSDQFRIIAKANPYSPEIAFLLIEVWKGLKTDPTTSLEHQIESSLSLIEKRWKLNGEPLDKRAQRGLIGEVESVIHAYSVKGVQAVEGWDHTSHAKHDITGDGWAIEAKSRGVDADVVTISSLNQLKWDVGVDLVLSVTTVVNDQDGLTFPEYIDARVEELSNVDADAAAKFLLKLQTCGYNEATRHRFKSKWDLPDEESTEFYLIGEDSPTNWWSASVVPEMPDEILVKNYKLDISSEYFTELKLVDIFTRANLE
;
A
#
# COMPACT_ATOMS: atom_id res chain seq x y z
N LEU A 1 28.25 11.46 -0.96
CA LEU A 1 27.23 11.36 0.08
C LEU A 1 27.95 11.08 1.39
N ILE A 2 27.83 11.95 2.37
CA ILE A 2 28.48 11.81 3.69
C ILE A 2 27.39 11.83 4.75
N HIS A 3 27.49 10.92 5.71
CA HIS A 3 26.66 10.90 6.91
C HIS A 3 27.50 11.39 8.08
N GLU A 4 27.28 12.63 8.51
CA GLU A 4 27.94 13.23 9.65
C GLU A 4 26.92 13.75 10.67
N ASN A 5 27.08 13.41 11.93
CA ASN A 5 26.25 13.90 13.05
C ASN A 5 24.73 13.68 12.87
N GLY A 6 24.32 12.60 12.25
CA GLY A 6 22.90 12.33 12.00
C GLY A 6 22.29 13.13 10.84
N LEU A 7 23.11 13.84 10.07
CA LEU A 7 22.67 14.61 8.89
C LEU A 7 23.15 13.92 7.62
N LEU A 8 22.26 13.81 6.64
CA LEU A 8 22.61 13.33 5.32
C LEU A 8 23.01 14.53 4.44
N THR A 9 24.23 14.50 3.92
CA THR A 9 24.78 15.60 3.13
C THR A 9 25.17 15.13 1.74
N LEU A 10 24.66 15.79 0.71
CA LEU A 10 25.06 15.62 -0.68
C LEU A 10 25.92 16.81 -1.11
N TRP A 11 27.09 16.53 -1.68
CA TRP A 11 28.01 17.53 -2.20
C TRP A 11 28.14 17.42 -3.71
N GLY A 12 28.29 18.53 -4.40
CA GLY A 12 28.58 18.55 -5.83
C GLY A 12 29.09 19.91 -6.31
N PRO A 13 29.64 19.98 -7.54
CA PRO A 13 30.01 21.23 -8.15
C PRO A 13 28.77 22.06 -8.50
N LEU A 14 28.83 23.35 -8.26
CA LEU A 14 27.78 24.30 -8.65
C LEU A 14 27.96 24.72 -10.09
N THR A 15 26.98 24.43 -10.94
CA THR A 15 27.06 24.75 -12.39
C THR A 15 26.19 25.94 -12.80
N SER A 16 25.28 26.39 -11.90
CA SER A 16 24.41 27.55 -12.17
C SER A 16 23.99 28.30 -10.90
N GLU A 17 23.46 29.53 -11.04
CA GLU A 17 22.98 30.39 -9.94
C GLU A 17 21.46 30.18 -9.67
N ILE A 18 21.00 28.98 -9.47
CA ILE A 18 19.59 28.72 -9.18
C ILE A 18 19.42 28.50 -7.67
N TYR A 19 18.42 29.20 -7.07
CA TYR A 19 17.99 29.03 -5.70
C TYR A 19 16.62 28.39 -5.70
N PRO A 20 16.49 27.04 -5.72
CA PRO A 20 15.21 26.39 -5.62
C PRO A 20 14.58 26.65 -4.24
N LYS A 21 13.24 26.76 -4.21
CA LYS A 21 12.51 26.73 -2.95
C LYS A 21 12.54 25.30 -2.40
N TYR A 22 13.29 25.11 -1.34
CA TYR A 22 13.35 23.83 -0.64
C TYR A 22 12.29 23.77 0.48
N PRO A 23 11.79 22.58 0.81
CA PRO A 23 11.02 22.37 2.02
C PRO A 23 11.84 22.73 3.26
N ASP A 24 11.19 23.11 4.37
CA ASP A 24 11.83 23.55 5.62
C ASP A 24 12.79 22.53 6.24
N TRP A 25 12.69 21.25 5.85
CA TRP A 25 13.55 20.17 6.32
C TRP A 25 14.83 19.99 5.48
N VAL A 26 14.97 20.72 4.37
CA VAL A 26 16.17 20.72 3.53
C VAL A 26 16.83 22.08 3.63
N THR A 27 18.12 22.11 3.92
CA THR A 27 18.94 23.31 3.84
C THR A 27 19.89 23.18 2.65
N PHE A 28 19.93 24.21 1.83
CA PHE A 28 20.90 24.33 0.77
C PHE A 28 21.95 25.38 1.18
N GLU A 29 23.21 24.98 1.14
CA GLU A 29 24.35 25.86 1.41
C GLU A 29 25.23 25.91 0.16
N LYS A 30 25.66 27.11 -0.18
CA LYS A 30 26.60 27.35 -1.27
C LYS A 30 27.94 27.79 -0.67
N ASP A 31 29.01 27.15 -1.10
CA ASP A 31 30.38 27.54 -0.79
C ASP A 31 31.20 27.62 -2.08
N SER A 32 31.46 28.85 -2.51
CA SER A 32 32.24 29.18 -3.72
C SER A 32 31.70 28.49 -4.98
N ASP A 33 32.26 27.34 -5.35
CA ASP A 33 31.99 26.55 -6.52
C ASP A 33 31.32 25.20 -6.20
N GLN A 34 30.99 24.99 -4.92
CA GLN A 34 30.32 23.77 -4.45
C GLN A 34 28.99 24.09 -3.79
N PHE A 35 28.08 23.13 -3.85
CA PHE A 35 26.85 23.17 -3.10
C PHE A 35 26.81 22.03 -2.08
N ARG A 36 26.02 22.24 -1.04
CA ARG A 36 25.76 21.26 0.01
C ARG A 36 24.26 21.24 0.32
N ILE A 37 23.65 20.07 0.18
CA ILE A 37 22.27 19.84 0.61
C ILE A 37 22.31 19.11 1.92
N ILE A 38 21.69 19.68 2.94
CA ILE A 38 21.62 19.13 4.29
C ILE A 38 20.16 18.79 4.56
N ALA A 39 19.86 17.51 4.71
CA ALA A 39 18.56 17.08 5.19
C ALA A 39 18.54 17.11 6.72
N LYS A 40 17.66 17.94 7.28
CA LYS A 40 17.46 18.07 8.75
C LYS A 40 16.53 17.00 9.32
N ALA A 41 15.88 16.22 8.46
CA ALA A 41 15.03 15.13 8.87
C ALA A 41 15.87 13.91 9.27
N ASN A 42 15.25 12.98 10.01
CA ASN A 42 15.86 11.71 10.38
C ASN A 42 16.59 11.10 9.16
N PRO A 43 17.91 10.84 9.22
CA PRO A 43 18.69 10.32 8.10
C PRO A 43 18.22 8.95 7.60
N TYR A 44 17.36 8.28 8.36
CA TYR A 44 16.70 7.04 8.00
C TYR A 44 15.32 7.28 7.36
N SER A 45 14.96 8.55 7.08
CA SER A 45 13.72 8.85 6.38
C SER A 45 13.75 8.23 4.97
N PRO A 46 12.77 7.37 4.64
CA PRO A 46 12.63 6.79 3.30
C PRO A 46 12.56 7.85 2.20
N GLU A 47 12.01 9.03 2.50
CA GLU A 47 11.89 10.16 1.58
C GLU A 47 13.25 10.71 1.17
N ILE A 48 14.17 10.82 2.13
CA ILE A 48 15.54 11.28 1.86
C ILE A 48 16.30 10.24 1.05
N ALA A 49 16.19 8.98 1.42
CA ALA A 49 16.76 7.88 0.63
C ALA A 49 16.19 7.87 -0.79
N PHE A 50 14.89 8.05 -0.95
CA PHE A 50 14.24 8.15 -2.26
C PHE A 50 14.76 9.36 -3.04
N LEU A 51 14.83 10.55 -2.45
CA LEU A 51 15.37 11.74 -3.10
C LEU A 51 16.77 11.49 -3.66
N LEU A 52 17.63 10.92 -2.84
CA LEU A 52 19.02 10.66 -3.22
C LEU A 52 19.14 9.61 -4.33
N ILE A 53 18.30 8.58 -4.28
CA ILE A 53 18.23 7.55 -5.33
C ILE A 53 17.75 8.15 -6.64
N GLU A 54 16.70 8.97 -6.62
CA GLU A 54 16.16 9.59 -7.84
C GLU A 54 17.13 10.61 -8.45
N VAL A 55 17.79 11.44 -7.62
CA VAL A 55 18.87 12.33 -8.08
C VAL A 55 20.01 11.53 -8.70
N TRP A 56 20.45 10.45 -8.03
CA TRP A 56 21.53 9.59 -8.55
C TRP A 56 21.14 8.89 -9.86
N LYS A 57 19.92 8.37 -9.95
CA LYS A 57 19.40 7.76 -11.19
C LYS A 57 19.37 8.78 -12.33
N GLY A 58 18.85 9.99 -12.06
CA GLY A 58 18.79 11.05 -13.06
C GLY A 58 20.17 11.40 -13.60
N LEU A 59 21.15 11.62 -12.72
CA LEU A 59 22.55 11.90 -13.10
C LEU A 59 23.19 10.76 -13.90
N LYS A 60 22.84 9.51 -13.60
CA LYS A 60 23.35 8.35 -14.33
C LYS A 60 22.71 8.21 -15.71
N THR A 61 21.42 8.56 -15.83
CA THR A 61 20.66 8.41 -17.08
C THR A 61 20.95 9.53 -18.05
N ASP A 62 21.10 10.77 -17.55
CA ASP A 62 21.45 11.95 -18.35
C ASP A 62 22.54 12.78 -17.65
N PRO A 63 23.81 12.47 -17.90
CA PRO A 63 24.94 13.19 -17.33
C PRO A 63 25.04 14.65 -17.81
N THR A 64 24.28 15.05 -18.83
CA THR A 64 24.29 16.41 -19.40
C THR A 64 23.31 17.32 -18.67
N THR A 65 22.33 16.76 -17.98
CA THR A 65 21.40 17.55 -17.18
C THR A 65 22.08 18.06 -15.91
N SER A 66 21.89 19.33 -15.59
CA SER A 66 22.51 19.91 -14.39
C SER A 66 21.99 19.22 -13.13
N LEU A 67 22.83 19.14 -12.11
CA LEU A 67 22.47 18.55 -10.83
C LEU A 67 21.28 19.27 -10.18
N GLU A 68 21.22 20.61 -10.32
CA GLU A 68 20.13 21.44 -9.83
C GLU A 68 18.79 21.01 -10.44
N HIS A 69 18.76 20.80 -11.76
CA HIS A 69 17.55 20.35 -12.45
C HIS A 69 17.12 18.95 -12.00
N GLN A 70 18.08 18.05 -11.77
CA GLN A 70 17.79 16.71 -11.23
C GLN A 70 17.21 16.77 -9.81
N ILE A 71 17.75 17.66 -8.98
CA ILE A 71 17.25 17.90 -7.62
C ILE A 71 15.85 18.51 -7.69
N GLU A 72 15.61 19.53 -8.50
CA GLU A 72 14.28 20.14 -8.66
C GLU A 72 13.25 19.15 -9.17
N SER A 73 13.60 18.34 -10.16
CA SER A 73 12.73 17.29 -10.69
C SER A 73 12.39 16.25 -9.62
N SER A 74 13.39 15.81 -8.85
CA SER A 74 13.21 14.83 -7.79
C SER A 74 12.41 15.41 -6.61
N LEU A 75 12.65 16.66 -6.22
CA LEU A 75 11.86 17.38 -5.22
C LEU A 75 10.41 17.58 -5.70
N SER A 76 10.20 17.93 -6.97
CA SER A 76 8.87 18.06 -7.54
C SER A 76 8.09 16.74 -7.52
N LEU A 77 8.76 15.61 -7.73
CA LEU A 77 8.16 14.26 -7.57
C LEU A 77 7.78 14.00 -6.12
N ILE A 78 8.65 14.34 -5.17
CA ILE A 78 8.38 14.23 -3.74
C ILE A 78 7.25 15.16 -3.34
N GLU A 79 7.27 16.43 -3.77
CA GLU A 79 6.17 17.36 -3.47
C GLU A 79 4.84 16.93 -4.07
N LYS A 80 4.83 16.37 -5.27
CA LYS A 80 3.61 15.78 -5.84
C LYS A 80 3.12 14.62 -5.00
N ARG A 81 4.00 13.73 -4.58
CA ARG A 81 3.67 12.64 -3.66
C ARG A 81 3.21 13.18 -2.30
N TRP A 82 3.86 14.21 -1.76
CA TRP A 82 3.47 14.83 -0.49
C TRP A 82 2.17 15.62 -0.56
N LYS A 83 1.89 16.32 -1.67
CA LYS A 83 0.58 16.97 -1.88
C LYS A 83 -0.55 15.96 -2.03
N LEU A 84 -0.27 14.80 -2.60
CA LEU A 84 -1.17 13.66 -2.61
C LEU A 84 -1.27 12.99 -1.22
N ASN A 85 -0.21 13.05 -0.41
CA ASN A 85 -0.08 12.36 0.89
C ASN A 85 0.03 13.34 2.07
N GLY A 86 -0.17 14.64 1.87
CA GLY A 86 0.05 15.70 2.89
C GLY A 86 -0.92 15.65 4.08
N GLU A 87 -2.07 15.01 3.93
CA GLU A 87 -2.99 14.70 5.02
C GLU A 87 -2.83 13.23 5.41
N PRO A 88 -2.85 12.91 6.72
CA PRO A 88 -2.86 11.52 7.15
C PRO A 88 -4.13 10.86 6.62
N LEU A 89 -4.04 9.57 6.32
CA LEU A 89 -5.19 8.76 5.93
C LEU A 89 -6.33 8.99 6.94
N ASP A 90 -7.53 9.24 6.44
CA ASP A 90 -8.70 9.33 7.29
C ASP A 90 -9.03 7.96 7.93
N LYS A 91 -9.94 7.94 8.90
CA LYS A 91 -10.29 6.71 9.63
C LYS A 91 -10.77 5.59 8.71
N ARG A 92 -11.48 5.92 7.63
CA ARG A 92 -11.97 4.92 6.68
C ARG A 92 -10.81 4.33 5.87
N ALA A 93 -9.92 5.18 5.39
CA ALA A 93 -8.73 4.76 4.66
C ALA A 93 -7.77 3.94 5.54
N GLN A 94 -7.55 4.36 6.81
CA GLN A 94 -6.78 3.57 7.77
C GLN A 94 -7.34 2.17 7.96
N ARG A 95 -8.66 2.05 8.21
CA ARG A 95 -9.33 0.75 8.38
C ARG A 95 -9.22 -0.10 7.11
N GLY A 96 -9.41 0.50 5.93
CA GLY A 96 -9.25 -0.20 4.65
C GLY A 96 -7.84 -0.75 4.49
N LEU A 97 -6.83 0.08 4.75
CA LEU A 97 -5.44 -0.32 4.62
C LEU A 97 -5.00 -1.36 5.68
N ILE A 98 -5.59 -1.37 6.89
CA ILE A 98 -5.40 -2.46 7.85
C ILE A 98 -5.89 -3.78 7.25
N GLY A 99 -7.07 -3.80 6.62
CA GLY A 99 -7.59 -5.00 5.96
C GLY A 99 -6.69 -5.51 4.83
N GLU A 100 -6.14 -4.61 4.01
CA GLU A 100 -5.17 -4.99 2.98
C GLU A 100 -3.88 -5.54 3.58
N VAL A 101 -3.34 -4.88 4.62
CA VAL A 101 -2.13 -5.32 5.33
C VAL A 101 -2.30 -6.71 5.91
N GLU A 102 -3.41 -6.99 6.62
CA GLU A 102 -3.68 -8.34 7.14
C GLU A 102 -3.75 -9.37 6.00
N SER A 103 -4.42 -9.02 4.91
CA SER A 103 -4.49 -9.89 3.73
C SER A 103 -3.11 -10.21 3.15
N VAL A 104 -2.20 -9.21 3.11
CA VAL A 104 -0.80 -9.41 2.66
C VAL A 104 -0.04 -10.31 3.62
N ILE A 105 -0.16 -10.11 4.95
CA ILE A 105 0.53 -10.92 5.97
C ILE A 105 0.08 -12.38 5.90
N HIS A 106 -1.23 -12.61 5.82
CA HIS A 106 -1.77 -13.97 5.67
C HIS A 106 -1.35 -14.60 4.33
N ALA A 107 -1.41 -13.84 3.23
CA ALA A 107 -0.96 -14.33 1.93
C ALA A 107 0.55 -14.63 1.93
N TYR A 108 1.35 -13.83 2.63
CA TYR A 108 2.79 -14.06 2.79
C TYR A 108 3.08 -15.41 3.46
N SER A 109 2.30 -15.82 4.47
CA SER A 109 2.49 -17.11 5.14
C SER A 109 2.33 -18.31 4.20
N VAL A 110 1.63 -18.15 3.06
CA VAL A 110 1.34 -19.23 2.09
C VAL A 110 2.11 -19.06 0.78
N LYS A 111 2.25 -17.83 0.30
CA LYS A 111 2.85 -17.50 -1.01
C LYS A 111 4.22 -16.81 -0.89
N GLY A 112 4.70 -16.55 0.34
CA GLY A 112 5.97 -15.89 0.57
C GLY A 112 6.02 -14.47 0.01
N VAL A 113 7.19 -14.05 -0.42
CA VAL A 113 7.44 -12.69 -0.93
C VAL A 113 6.55 -12.30 -2.11
N GLN A 114 6.01 -13.27 -2.87
CA GLN A 114 5.11 -13.00 -3.99
C GLN A 114 3.86 -12.24 -3.55
N ALA A 115 3.36 -12.47 -2.32
CA ALA A 115 2.23 -11.74 -1.77
C ALA A 115 2.54 -10.25 -1.60
N VAL A 116 3.72 -9.92 -1.11
CA VAL A 116 4.17 -8.52 -0.97
C VAL A 116 4.42 -7.87 -2.34
N GLU A 117 5.05 -8.60 -3.26
CA GLU A 117 5.32 -8.10 -4.62
C GLU A 117 4.02 -7.86 -5.40
N GLY A 118 3.04 -8.75 -5.25
CA GLY A 118 1.74 -8.68 -5.90
C GLY A 118 0.78 -7.65 -5.31
N TRP A 119 1.09 -7.07 -4.15
CA TRP A 119 0.24 -6.04 -3.55
C TRP A 119 0.28 -4.74 -4.36
N ASP A 120 -0.87 -4.31 -4.85
CA ASP A 120 -1.02 -3.11 -5.68
C ASP A 120 -2.27 -2.31 -5.30
N HIS A 121 -2.04 -1.15 -4.70
CA HIS A 121 -3.08 -0.20 -4.27
C HIS A 121 -3.39 0.86 -5.35
N THR A 122 -2.99 0.64 -6.60
CA THR A 122 -3.28 1.61 -7.67
C THR A 122 -4.75 1.54 -8.10
N SER A 123 -5.29 2.67 -8.54
CA SER A 123 -6.69 2.76 -9.03
C SER A 123 -6.96 1.92 -10.29
N HIS A 124 -5.91 1.33 -10.87
CA HIS A 124 -5.99 0.51 -12.07
C HIS A 124 -5.91 -0.99 -11.78
N ALA A 125 -5.50 -1.37 -10.58
CA ALA A 125 -5.50 -2.76 -10.16
C ALA A 125 -6.94 -3.28 -10.06
N LYS A 126 -7.19 -4.47 -10.61
CA LYS A 126 -8.51 -5.14 -10.50
C LYS A 126 -8.70 -5.68 -9.08
N HIS A 127 -7.63 -6.18 -8.47
CA HIS A 127 -7.58 -6.78 -7.14
C HIS A 127 -6.42 -6.19 -6.34
N ASP A 128 -6.54 -6.21 -5.02
CA ASP A 128 -5.54 -5.62 -4.11
C ASP A 128 -4.22 -6.40 -4.09
N ILE A 129 -4.27 -7.74 -4.22
CA ILE A 129 -3.08 -8.58 -4.26
C ILE A 129 -3.25 -9.59 -5.40
N THR A 130 -2.22 -9.72 -6.24
CA THR A 130 -2.26 -10.63 -7.38
C THR A 130 -0.97 -11.45 -7.50
N GLY A 131 -1.11 -12.68 -7.96
CA GLY A 131 0.01 -13.57 -8.30
C GLY A 131 -0.34 -14.46 -9.48
N ASP A 132 0.54 -15.41 -9.79
CA ASP A 132 0.32 -16.34 -10.88
C ASP A 132 -0.78 -17.33 -10.51
N GLY A 133 -1.93 -17.23 -11.19
CA GLY A 133 -3.12 -18.07 -10.99
C GLY A 133 -3.91 -17.76 -9.72
N TRP A 134 -3.67 -16.66 -9.02
CA TRP A 134 -4.44 -16.30 -7.84
C TRP A 134 -4.58 -14.77 -7.66
N ALA A 135 -5.63 -14.36 -6.95
CA ALA A 135 -5.87 -12.97 -6.58
C ALA A 135 -6.61 -12.87 -5.25
N ILE A 136 -6.40 -11.79 -4.52
CA ILE A 136 -7.13 -11.47 -3.30
C ILE A 136 -7.69 -10.06 -3.42
N GLU A 137 -8.99 -9.94 -3.16
CA GLU A 137 -9.68 -8.68 -2.92
C GLU A 137 -9.86 -8.51 -1.42
N ALA A 138 -9.26 -7.48 -0.84
CA ALA A 138 -9.27 -7.21 0.58
C ALA A 138 -10.40 -6.24 0.95
N LYS A 139 -11.13 -6.55 1.99
CA LYS A 139 -12.16 -5.68 2.57
C LYS A 139 -12.00 -5.63 4.08
N SER A 140 -12.50 -4.55 4.68
CA SER A 140 -12.57 -4.41 6.13
C SER A 140 -13.98 -4.08 6.58
N ARG A 141 -14.38 -4.62 7.75
CA ARG A 141 -15.67 -4.36 8.38
C ARG A 141 -15.50 -3.98 9.86
N GLY A 142 -16.55 -3.46 10.48
CA GLY A 142 -16.64 -3.37 11.94
C GLY A 142 -17.22 -4.66 12.53
N VAL A 143 -17.15 -4.81 13.83
CA VAL A 143 -17.60 -6.03 14.57
C VAL A 143 -19.07 -6.41 14.29
N ASP A 144 -19.95 -5.42 14.17
CA ASP A 144 -21.39 -5.66 14.01
C ASP A 144 -21.84 -5.64 12.54
N ALA A 145 -20.92 -5.79 11.60
CA ALA A 145 -21.22 -5.65 10.19
C ALA A 145 -21.05 -6.97 9.44
N ASP A 146 -22.16 -7.59 9.04
CA ASP A 146 -22.17 -8.77 8.15
C ASP A 146 -22.04 -8.41 6.67
N VAL A 147 -21.87 -7.11 6.37
CA VAL A 147 -21.91 -6.58 5.02
C VAL A 147 -20.64 -5.84 4.69
N VAL A 148 -20.03 -6.16 3.55
CA VAL A 148 -18.90 -5.43 2.97
C VAL A 148 -19.31 -4.66 1.72
N THR A 149 -18.62 -3.56 1.43
CA THR A 149 -18.84 -2.76 0.22
C THR A 149 -17.84 -3.16 -0.85
N ILE A 150 -18.33 -3.59 -1.99
CA ILE A 150 -17.53 -3.88 -3.17
C ILE A 150 -17.59 -2.68 -4.12
N SER A 151 -16.43 -2.15 -4.48
CA SER A 151 -16.30 -0.85 -5.15
C SER A 151 -16.60 -0.89 -6.65
N SER A 152 -16.59 -2.08 -7.26
CA SER A 152 -17.00 -2.28 -8.66
C SER A 152 -17.49 -3.70 -8.89
N LEU A 153 -18.27 -3.90 -9.96
CA LEU A 153 -18.75 -5.24 -10.36
C LEU A 153 -17.60 -6.18 -10.75
N ASN A 154 -16.47 -5.63 -11.15
CA ASN A 154 -15.33 -6.42 -11.65
C ASN A 154 -14.44 -6.98 -10.53
N GLN A 155 -14.50 -6.41 -9.30
CA GLN A 155 -13.61 -6.83 -8.21
C GLN A 155 -13.81 -8.28 -7.79
N LEU A 156 -15.04 -8.78 -7.79
CA LEU A 156 -15.34 -10.18 -7.46
C LEU A 156 -15.81 -10.98 -8.68
N LYS A 157 -15.47 -10.53 -9.89
CA LYS A 157 -15.69 -11.31 -11.10
C LYS A 157 -14.60 -12.36 -11.22
N TRP A 158 -15.02 -13.63 -11.11
CA TRP A 158 -14.12 -14.78 -11.26
C TRP A 158 -13.67 -14.92 -12.73
N ASP A 159 -12.41 -15.25 -12.91
CA ASP A 159 -11.81 -15.57 -14.20
C ASP A 159 -11.31 -17.03 -14.17
N VAL A 160 -11.51 -17.77 -15.25
CA VAL A 160 -11.12 -19.18 -15.37
C VAL A 160 -9.63 -19.36 -15.09
N GLY A 161 -9.30 -20.27 -14.19
CA GLY A 161 -7.90 -20.57 -13.83
C GLY A 161 -7.28 -19.62 -12.82
N VAL A 162 -8.08 -18.77 -12.17
CA VAL A 162 -7.64 -17.88 -11.09
C VAL A 162 -8.37 -18.23 -9.80
N ASP A 163 -7.62 -18.54 -8.75
CA ASP A 163 -8.16 -18.64 -7.39
C ASP A 163 -8.41 -17.23 -6.86
N LEU A 164 -9.62 -16.74 -7.02
CA LEU A 164 -10.04 -15.44 -6.50
C LEU A 164 -10.54 -15.57 -5.07
N VAL A 165 -9.93 -14.86 -4.14
CA VAL A 165 -10.27 -14.86 -2.72
C VAL A 165 -10.80 -13.48 -2.32
N LEU A 166 -11.93 -13.46 -1.65
CA LEU A 166 -12.38 -12.30 -0.87
C LEU A 166 -11.83 -12.47 0.56
N SER A 167 -10.97 -11.54 0.98
CA SER A 167 -10.46 -11.45 2.35
C SER A 167 -11.21 -10.36 3.09
N VAL A 168 -11.76 -10.66 4.26
CA VAL A 168 -12.53 -9.72 5.08
C VAL A 168 -11.95 -9.64 6.47
N THR A 169 -11.39 -8.46 6.81
CA THR A 169 -10.81 -8.23 8.14
C THR A 169 -11.77 -7.42 9.01
N THR A 170 -12.07 -7.93 10.20
CA THR A 170 -12.81 -7.20 11.22
C THR A 170 -11.87 -6.26 11.98
N VAL A 171 -12.11 -4.95 11.91
CA VAL A 171 -11.25 -3.90 12.49
C VAL A 171 -12.07 -3.01 13.40
N VAL A 172 -11.65 -2.87 14.64
CA VAL A 172 -12.33 -2.09 15.68
C VAL A 172 -11.59 -0.79 15.97
N ASN A 173 -12.33 0.29 16.18
CA ASN A 173 -11.74 1.50 16.75
C ASN A 173 -11.82 1.39 18.27
N ASP A 174 -10.70 1.08 18.93
CA ASP A 174 -10.58 0.85 20.36
C ASP A 174 -9.57 1.78 21.01
N GLN A 175 -9.87 2.29 22.20
CA GLN A 175 -8.98 3.19 22.93
C GLN A 175 -7.73 2.48 23.48
N ASP A 176 -7.82 1.18 23.71
CA ASP A 176 -6.73 0.33 24.19
C ASP A 176 -5.90 -0.27 23.04
N GLY A 177 -6.35 -0.13 21.79
CA GLY A 177 -5.67 -0.60 20.60
C GLY A 177 -4.43 0.21 20.22
N LEU A 178 -3.83 -0.13 19.10
CA LEU A 178 -2.65 0.51 18.54
C LEU A 178 -3.03 1.69 17.63
N THR A 179 -2.23 2.74 17.62
CA THR A 179 -2.31 3.74 16.53
C THR A 179 -1.93 3.08 15.22
N PHE A 180 -2.39 3.64 14.10
CA PHE A 180 -2.07 3.06 12.78
C PHE A 180 -0.56 2.86 12.56
N PRO A 181 0.35 3.82 12.91
CA PRO A 181 1.78 3.60 12.82
C PRO A 181 2.33 2.49 13.74
N GLU A 182 1.82 2.38 14.96
CA GLU A 182 2.23 1.31 15.89
C GLU A 182 1.81 -0.07 15.35
N TYR A 183 0.61 -0.15 14.77
CA TYR A 183 0.15 -1.34 14.09
C TYR A 183 1.06 -1.73 12.91
N ILE A 184 1.42 -0.76 12.05
CA ILE A 184 2.35 -0.99 10.93
C ILE A 184 3.72 -1.45 11.44
N ASP A 185 4.26 -0.83 12.50
CA ASP A 185 5.55 -1.24 13.08
C ASP A 185 5.52 -2.71 13.52
N ALA A 186 4.44 -3.13 14.19
CA ALA A 186 4.30 -4.51 14.63
C ALA A 186 4.31 -5.50 13.44
N ARG A 187 3.63 -5.17 12.34
CA ARG A 187 3.61 -6.02 11.13
C ARG A 187 4.96 -6.03 10.40
N VAL A 188 5.64 -4.90 10.36
CA VAL A 188 7.01 -4.81 9.81
C VAL A 188 7.99 -5.64 10.63
N GLU A 189 7.91 -5.58 11.96
CA GLU A 189 8.74 -6.39 12.86
C GLU A 189 8.47 -7.88 12.66
N GLU A 190 7.21 -8.29 12.56
CA GLU A 190 6.81 -9.67 12.28
C GLU A 190 7.43 -10.18 10.97
N LEU A 191 7.27 -9.45 9.87
CA LEU A 191 7.88 -9.79 8.59
C LEU A 191 9.40 -9.79 8.65
N SER A 192 10.00 -8.79 9.31
CA SER A 192 11.46 -8.65 9.39
C SER A 192 12.13 -9.80 10.15
N ASN A 193 11.44 -10.37 11.14
CA ASN A 193 11.93 -11.54 11.88
C ASN A 193 11.99 -12.81 11.00
N VAL A 194 11.23 -12.85 9.91
CA VAL A 194 11.18 -13.99 8.97
C VAL A 194 11.97 -13.68 7.70
N ASP A 195 11.79 -12.49 7.13
CA ASP A 195 12.39 -12.06 5.85
C ASP A 195 12.54 -10.54 5.81
N ALA A 196 13.75 -10.06 6.05
CA ALA A 196 14.06 -8.63 6.06
C ALA A 196 13.86 -7.96 4.67
N ASP A 197 14.07 -8.70 3.58
CA ASP A 197 13.87 -8.17 2.22
C ASP A 197 12.38 -8.00 1.92
N ALA A 198 11.54 -8.95 2.35
CA ALA A 198 10.10 -8.84 2.26
C ALA A 198 9.57 -7.66 3.09
N ALA A 199 10.08 -7.45 4.31
CA ALA A 199 9.73 -6.32 5.16
C ALA A 199 10.10 -4.98 4.50
N ALA A 200 11.26 -4.88 3.88
CA ALA A 200 11.68 -3.68 3.15
C ALA A 200 10.77 -3.38 1.95
N LYS A 201 10.41 -4.41 1.17
CA LYS A 201 9.44 -4.28 0.05
C LYS A 201 8.06 -3.87 0.55
N PHE A 202 7.61 -4.47 1.65
CA PHE A 202 6.32 -4.14 2.28
C PHE A 202 6.25 -2.65 2.67
N LEU A 203 7.28 -2.09 3.32
CA LEU A 203 7.36 -0.67 3.65
C LEU A 203 7.30 0.22 2.40
N LEU A 204 7.96 -0.16 1.31
CA LEU A 204 7.89 0.59 0.06
C LEU A 204 6.47 0.58 -0.53
N LYS A 205 5.77 -0.55 -0.46
CA LYS A 205 4.37 -0.67 -0.91
C LYS A 205 3.43 0.19 -0.06
N LEU A 206 3.59 0.20 1.27
CA LEU A 206 2.80 1.06 2.17
C LEU A 206 2.86 2.53 1.80
N GLN A 207 4.02 3.02 1.36
CA GLN A 207 4.15 4.41 0.90
C GLN A 207 3.28 4.67 -0.35
N THR A 208 3.16 3.70 -1.25
CA THR A 208 2.27 3.83 -2.42
C THR A 208 0.80 3.85 -2.02
N CYS A 209 0.45 3.23 -0.89
CA CYS A 209 -0.91 3.22 -0.31
C CYS A 209 -1.24 4.52 0.45
N GLY A 210 -0.35 5.50 0.48
CA GLY A 210 -0.57 6.79 1.13
C GLY A 210 -0.10 6.85 2.60
N TYR A 211 0.53 5.80 3.13
CA TYR A 211 1.20 5.89 4.42
C TYR A 211 2.48 6.72 4.30
N ASN A 212 2.62 7.73 5.14
CA ASN A 212 3.80 8.57 5.18
C ASN A 212 4.32 8.65 6.62
N GLU A 213 5.53 8.17 6.82
CA GLU A 213 6.22 8.16 8.10
C GLU A 213 6.35 9.57 8.71
N ALA A 214 6.55 10.60 7.88
CA ALA A 214 6.64 11.99 8.34
C ALA A 214 5.33 12.50 9.00
N THR A 215 4.19 11.92 8.64
CA THR A 215 2.88 12.27 9.23
C THR A 215 2.47 11.37 10.39
N ARG A 216 3.33 10.44 10.80
CA ARG A 216 3.10 9.44 11.84
C ARG A 216 2.49 10.02 13.12
N HIS A 217 3.00 11.16 13.60
CA HIS A 217 2.53 11.83 14.81
C HIS A 217 1.09 12.37 14.72
N ARG A 218 0.49 12.41 13.52
CA ARG A 218 -0.87 12.92 13.27
C ARG A 218 -1.93 11.83 13.37
N PHE A 219 -1.55 10.56 13.34
CA PHE A 219 -2.48 9.44 13.49
C PHE A 219 -2.88 9.31 14.97
N LYS A 220 -4.13 9.59 15.29
CA LYS A 220 -4.66 9.59 16.67
C LYS A 220 -5.69 8.49 16.92
N SER A 221 -6.25 7.93 15.86
CA SER A 221 -7.19 6.81 15.98
C SER A 221 -6.42 5.56 16.35
N LYS A 222 -6.98 4.80 17.25
CA LYS A 222 -6.43 3.52 17.68
C LYS A 222 -7.32 2.40 17.18
N TRP A 223 -6.71 1.31 16.82
CA TRP A 223 -7.30 0.18 16.14
C TRP A 223 -6.94 -1.11 16.83
N ASP A 224 -7.86 -2.04 16.82
CA ASP A 224 -7.67 -3.39 17.34
C ASP A 224 -8.27 -4.40 16.36
N LEU A 225 -7.70 -5.62 16.39
CA LEU A 225 -8.25 -6.81 15.77
C LEU A 225 -8.80 -7.65 16.90
N PRO A 226 -10.13 -7.97 16.94
CA PRO A 226 -10.78 -8.56 18.11
C PRO A 226 -10.19 -9.89 18.56
N ASP A 227 -9.63 -10.67 17.62
CA ASP A 227 -9.03 -11.98 17.86
C ASP A 227 -8.02 -12.34 16.74
N GLU A 228 -7.37 -13.49 16.91
CA GLU A 228 -6.40 -14.01 15.93
C GLU A 228 -7.07 -14.44 14.61
N GLU A 229 -8.38 -14.67 14.59
CA GLU A 229 -9.20 -15.06 13.44
C GLU A 229 -9.97 -13.85 12.86
N SER A 230 -9.52 -12.63 13.13
CA SER A 230 -10.21 -11.41 12.67
C SER A 230 -10.21 -11.25 11.14
N THR A 231 -9.47 -12.07 10.39
CA THR A 231 -9.46 -12.09 8.94
C THR A 231 -10.00 -13.39 8.40
N GLU A 232 -11.13 -13.30 7.72
CA GLU A 232 -11.87 -14.39 7.09
C GLU A 232 -11.58 -14.46 5.59
N PHE A 233 -11.57 -15.66 5.00
CA PHE A 233 -11.28 -15.86 3.59
C PHE A 233 -12.39 -16.67 2.92
N TYR A 234 -12.86 -16.16 1.77
CA TYR A 234 -13.94 -16.76 0.99
C TYR A 234 -13.46 -16.97 -0.45
N LEU A 235 -13.53 -18.21 -0.93
CA LEU A 235 -13.22 -18.51 -2.33
C LEU A 235 -14.37 -18.04 -3.22
N ILE A 236 -14.04 -17.26 -4.23
CA ILE A 236 -14.98 -16.80 -5.25
C ILE A 236 -14.79 -17.66 -6.48
N GLY A 237 -15.75 -18.55 -6.74
CA GLY A 237 -15.76 -19.47 -7.87
C GLY A 237 -16.86 -19.16 -8.88
N GLU A 238 -17.01 -20.03 -9.87
CA GLU A 238 -18.02 -19.92 -10.93
C GLU A 238 -19.44 -19.77 -10.36
N ASP A 239 -19.76 -20.53 -9.32
CA ASP A 239 -21.09 -20.58 -8.69
C ASP A 239 -21.33 -19.45 -7.66
N SER A 240 -20.34 -18.59 -7.43
CA SER A 240 -20.49 -17.49 -6.48
C SER A 240 -21.51 -16.48 -6.96
N PRO A 241 -22.39 -15.93 -6.09
CA PRO A 241 -23.43 -14.96 -6.46
C PRO A 241 -22.87 -13.74 -7.18
N THR A 242 -21.62 -13.39 -6.91
CA THR A 242 -20.92 -12.27 -7.52
C THR A 242 -20.69 -12.45 -9.03
N ASN A 243 -20.75 -13.67 -9.55
CA ASN A 243 -20.63 -13.94 -10.98
C ASN A 243 -21.96 -13.89 -11.73
N TRP A 244 -23.10 -13.97 -11.01
CA TRP A 244 -24.42 -13.90 -11.63
C TRP A 244 -24.67 -12.55 -12.34
N TRP A 245 -23.94 -11.51 -11.97
CA TRP A 245 -24.00 -10.19 -12.61
C TRP A 245 -23.29 -10.14 -13.97
N SER A 246 -22.50 -11.16 -14.30
CA SER A 246 -21.54 -11.04 -15.41
C SER A 246 -22.05 -11.53 -16.77
N ALA A 247 -23.11 -12.32 -16.86
CA ALA A 247 -23.42 -12.94 -18.14
C ALA A 247 -24.91 -13.05 -18.54
N SER A 248 -25.86 -13.10 -17.63
CA SER A 248 -27.24 -13.44 -18.07
C SER A 248 -28.38 -12.95 -17.17
N VAL A 249 -28.11 -12.36 -16.04
CA VAL A 249 -29.12 -12.02 -15.03
C VAL A 249 -29.38 -10.52 -14.92
N VAL A 250 -28.53 -9.68 -15.48
CA VAL A 250 -28.89 -8.29 -15.75
C VAL A 250 -29.28 -8.23 -17.24
N PRO A 251 -30.53 -8.58 -17.57
CA PRO A 251 -30.98 -8.38 -18.93
C PRO A 251 -30.96 -6.88 -19.19
N GLU A 252 -30.02 -6.45 -20.00
CA GLU A 252 -30.06 -5.13 -20.62
C GLU A 252 -30.20 -3.99 -19.57
N MET A 253 -29.24 -3.87 -18.62
CA MET A 253 -29.13 -2.57 -17.96
C MET A 253 -28.88 -1.55 -19.06
N PRO A 254 -29.71 -0.51 -19.15
CA PRO A 254 -29.45 0.58 -20.08
C PRO A 254 -28.03 1.09 -19.87
N ASP A 255 -27.34 1.43 -20.96
CA ASP A 255 -25.94 1.93 -20.92
C ASP A 255 -25.77 3.14 -19.99
N GLU A 256 -26.88 3.81 -19.66
CA GLU A 256 -26.92 4.94 -18.74
C GLU A 256 -26.89 4.53 -17.25
N ILE A 257 -27.10 3.26 -16.92
CA ILE A 257 -27.05 2.77 -15.53
C ILE A 257 -25.64 2.30 -15.19
N LEU A 258 -24.93 3.13 -14.43
CA LEU A 258 -23.61 2.81 -13.91
C LEU A 258 -23.72 2.29 -12.47
N VAL A 259 -23.51 0.99 -12.26
CA VAL A 259 -23.34 0.44 -10.90
C VAL A 259 -21.92 0.73 -10.43
N LYS A 260 -21.78 1.71 -9.54
CA LYS A 260 -20.47 2.09 -8.99
C LYS A 260 -20.01 1.19 -7.85
N ASN A 261 -20.93 0.73 -7.03
CA ASN A 261 -20.64 -0.16 -5.89
C ASN A 261 -21.89 -0.95 -5.52
N TYR A 262 -21.69 -2.03 -4.77
CA TYR A 262 -22.76 -2.81 -4.17
C TYR A 262 -22.34 -3.30 -2.78
N LYS A 263 -23.33 -3.72 -2.00
CA LYS A 263 -23.12 -4.33 -0.69
C LYS A 263 -23.25 -5.84 -0.82
N LEU A 264 -22.32 -6.55 -0.22
CA LEU A 264 -22.28 -8.01 -0.19
C LEU A 264 -22.49 -8.47 1.25
N ASP A 265 -23.53 -9.28 1.47
CA ASP A 265 -23.77 -9.97 2.72
C ASP A 265 -23.01 -11.28 2.73
N ILE A 266 -21.94 -11.34 3.54
CA ILE A 266 -21.06 -12.51 3.65
C ILE A 266 -21.55 -13.55 4.66
N SER A 267 -22.59 -13.24 5.44
CA SER A 267 -23.23 -14.21 6.35
C SER A 267 -24.14 -15.20 5.61
N SER A 268 -24.38 -14.98 4.31
CA SER A 268 -25.25 -15.82 3.51
C SER A 268 -24.65 -17.22 3.26
N GLU A 269 -25.51 -18.22 3.05
CA GLU A 269 -25.12 -19.62 2.78
C GLU A 269 -24.22 -19.83 1.55
N TYR A 270 -24.10 -18.81 0.71
CA TYR A 270 -23.25 -18.85 -0.49
C TYR A 270 -21.76 -18.59 -0.22
N PHE A 271 -21.44 -18.13 1.00
CA PHE A 271 -20.06 -17.86 1.40
C PHE A 271 -19.65 -18.80 2.52
N THR A 272 -18.71 -19.69 2.21
CA THR A 272 -18.11 -20.58 3.19
C THR A 272 -16.73 -20.05 3.51
N GLU A 273 -16.49 -19.77 4.79
CA GLU A 273 -15.17 -19.42 5.28
C GLU A 273 -14.22 -20.61 5.13
N LEU A 274 -13.03 -20.36 4.64
CA LEU A 274 -11.98 -21.35 4.39
C LEU A 274 -10.64 -20.83 4.90
N LYS A 275 -9.75 -21.75 5.25
CA LYS A 275 -8.35 -21.34 5.52
C LYS A 275 -7.65 -21.02 4.20
N LEU A 276 -6.90 -19.92 4.18
CA LEU A 276 -6.20 -19.45 2.97
C LEU A 276 -5.25 -20.52 2.41
N VAL A 277 -4.58 -21.28 3.29
CA VAL A 277 -3.72 -22.40 2.90
C VAL A 277 -4.50 -23.47 2.13
N ASP A 278 -5.72 -23.81 2.58
CA ASP A 278 -6.54 -24.82 1.93
C ASP A 278 -6.99 -24.39 0.55
N ILE A 279 -7.29 -23.08 0.37
CA ILE A 279 -7.65 -22.51 -0.92
C ILE A 279 -6.50 -22.68 -1.91
N PHE A 280 -5.30 -22.25 -1.52
CA PHE A 280 -4.15 -22.21 -2.43
C PHE A 280 -3.42 -23.54 -2.61
N THR A 281 -3.79 -24.59 -1.90
CA THR A 281 -3.22 -25.94 -2.08
C THR A 281 -4.13 -26.89 -2.85
N ARG A 282 -5.41 -26.53 -3.08
CA ARG A 282 -6.37 -27.37 -3.82
C ARG A 282 -5.91 -27.70 -5.25
N ALA A 283 -5.28 -26.74 -5.93
CA ALA A 283 -4.78 -26.92 -7.30
C ALA A 283 -3.71 -28.03 -7.45
N ASN A 284 -3.17 -28.57 -6.36
CA ASN A 284 -2.21 -29.67 -6.39
C ASN A 284 -2.87 -31.05 -6.21
N LEU A 285 -4.20 -31.13 -6.13
CA LEU A 285 -4.95 -32.37 -5.86
C LEU A 285 -5.83 -32.82 -7.04
N GLU A 286 -5.90 -32.04 -8.13
CA GLU A 286 -6.56 -32.38 -9.38
C GLU A 286 -5.51 -32.62 -10.50
#